data_a8cb66eeaeaa47c07b26e9abb6171540
#
_entry.id   a8cb66eeaeaa47c07b26e9abb6171540
#
_cell.length_a   1.000
_cell.length_b   1.000
_cell.length_c   1.000
_cell.angle_alpha   90.00
_cell.angle_beta   90.00
_cell.angle_gamma   90.00
#
_symmetry.space_group_name_H-M   'P 1'
#
loop_
_entity.id
_entity.type
_entity.pdbx_description
1 polymer ?
#
loop_
_entity_poly.entity_id
_entity_poly.type
_entity_poly.pdbx_seq_one_letter_code
_entity_poly.pdbx_strand_id
1 'polypeptide(L)'
;MSVTTKTHAFRQIPLYPLRFQPIYQYRPWGGRRLADLLTAPLPNDDPIGEAWILSDRDGHWSQVANGTLKGRTISQLMEQSPEQLLGKLAQRFCRFPLLLKFLDAREMLSVQAHPADAHTDLLPAGETGKTEAWVVQEAGTESRVYAGLKPGATADDLRRALTNGAVADHLACFILKPGDGVFLAAGTVHALGGAVVVFEVQENSDVTFRLFDWDRVDAKTGQRRALQVDQAMACIDFTQGAVGPVAPLVEATTPVWRERLFLCEHFRLWRLRGESPFPVGAVGTPRVLVCIKGSGAVEHGGARYAVGKGDVLLLPAVVGACGFRPSIAVSLLEIALPE
;
A
#
# COMPACT_ATOMS: atom_id res chain seq x y z
N MET A 1 -24.11 20.37 47.77
CA MET A 1 -23.11 19.33 47.40
C MET A 1 -22.62 19.65 46.00
N SER A 2 -21.41 20.14 45.90
CA SER A 2 -20.80 20.55 44.61
C SER A 2 -20.17 19.31 43.97
N VAL A 3 -20.67 18.90 42.83
CA VAL A 3 -20.09 17.79 42.02
C VAL A 3 -18.92 18.37 41.25
N THR A 4 -17.73 18.09 41.74
CA THR A 4 -16.47 18.46 41.04
C THR A 4 -16.25 17.43 39.91
N THR A 5 -16.63 17.77 38.70
CA THR A 5 -16.27 17.01 37.49
C THR A 5 -14.74 17.07 37.32
N LYS A 6 -14.08 16.00 37.68
CA LYS A 6 -12.63 15.81 37.31
C LYS A 6 -12.56 15.57 35.81
N THR A 7 -12.30 16.62 35.07
CA THR A 7 -11.80 16.51 33.70
C THR A 7 -10.44 15.85 33.77
N HIS A 8 -10.35 14.56 33.41
CA HIS A 8 -9.08 13.90 33.12
C HIS A 8 -8.53 14.58 31.86
N ALA A 9 -7.61 15.52 32.04
CA ALA A 9 -6.77 15.97 30.94
C ALA A 9 -5.99 14.74 30.46
N PHE A 10 -6.40 14.18 29.34
CA PHE A 10 -5.62 13.14 28.66
C PHE A 10 -4.22 13.74 28.42
N ARG A 11 -3.21 13.15 29.05
CA ARG A 11 -1.81 13.55 28.85
C ARG A 11 -1.50 13.32 27.39
N GLN A 12 -1.32 14.39 26.62
CA GLN A 12 -0.99 14.29 25.21
C GLN A 12 0.25 13.40 25.05
N ILE A 13 0.14 12.35 24.25
CA ILE A 13 1.24 11.45 23.97
C ILE A 13 2.14 12.15 22.93
N PRO A 14 3.43 12.41 23.21
CA PRO A 14 4.29 13.07 22.25
C PRO A 14 4.55 12.12 21.08
N LEU A 15 3.96 12.43 19.92
CA LEU A 15 4.21 11.69 18.68
C LEU A 15 5.52 12.18 18.02
N TYR A 16 6.17 11.27 17.36
CA TYR A 16 7.42 11.46 16.62
C TYR A 16 7.38 10.62 15.34
N PRO A 17 8.37 10.66 14.44
CA PRO A 17 8.42 9.78 13.28
C PRO A 17 8.33 8.29 13.66
N LEU A 18 7.27 7.60 13.24
CA LEU A 18 6.90 6.25 13.66
C LEU A 18 7.29 5.20 12.63
N ARG A 19 7.95 4.14 13.09
CA ARG A 19 8.13 2.88 12.35
C ARG A 19 7.19 1.84 12.87
N PHE A 20 6.84 0.88 12.02
CA PHE A 20 5.98 -0.23 12.42
C PHE A 20 6.66 -1.56 12.16
N GLN A 21 6.26 -2.57 12.94
CA GLN A 21 6.66 -3.94 12.70
C GLN A 21 5.88 -4.48 11.50
N PRO A 22 6.53 -5.16 10.53
CA PRO A 22 5.81 -5.78 9.42
C PRO A 22 4.95 -6.94 9.92
N ILE A 23 3.75 -7.06 9.36
CA ILE A 23 2.83 -8.19 9.54
C ILE A 23 2.95 -9.05 8.29
N TYR A 24 3.62 -10.19 8.40
CA TYR A 24 3.87 -11.08 7.29
C TYR A 24 2.66 -11.97 6.98
N GLN A 25 2.34 -12.10 5.71
CA GLN A 25 1.23 -12.91 5.22
C GLN A 25 1.73 -14.02 4.31
N TYR A 26 1.40 -15.27 4.67
CA TYR A 26 1.54 -16.39 3.75
C TYR A 26 0.65 -16.17 2.53
N ARG A 27 1.21 -16.39 1.35
CA ARG A 27 0.46 -16.43 0.10
C ARG A 27 1.06 -17.54 -0.78
N PRO A 28 0.25 -18.41 -1.43
CA PRO A 28 0.77 -19.53 -2.21
C PRO A 28 1.61 -19.09 -3.42
N TRP A 29 1.44 -17.85 -3.87
CA TRP A 29 2.20 -17.22 -4.95
C TRP A 29 3.45 -16.47 -4.45
N GLY A 30 3.65 -16.40 -3.15
CA GLY A 30 4.72 -15.62 -2.52
C GLY A 30 6.12 -16.18 -2.75
N GLY A 31 7.10 -15.34 -2.51
CA GLY A 31 8.52 -15.66 -2.50
C GLY A 31 9.17 -15.49 -1.13
N ARG A 32 10.47 -15.14 -1.14
CA ARG A 32 11.24 -14.89 0.07
C ARG A 32 12.12 -13.63 -0.04
N ARG A 33 12.00 -12.84 -1.12
CA ARG A 33 12.82 -11.63 -1.36
C ARG A 33 12.50 -10.48 -0.39
N LEU A 34 11.37 -10.55 0.32
CA LEU A 34 11.10 -9.58 1.39
C LEU A 34 12.15 -9.65 2.52
N ALA A 35 12.88 -10.77 2.66
CA ALA A 35 14.01 -10.88 3.59
C ALA A 35 15.18 -9.96 3.23
N ASP A 36 15.37 -9.66 1.93
CA ASP A 36 16.44 -8.77 1.44
C ASP A 36 16.05 -7.29 1.49
N LEU A 37 14.75 -7.05 1.65
CA LEU A 37 14.18 -5.71 1.68
C LEU A 37 13.92 -5.20 3.10
N LEU A 38 13.42 -6.06 3.97
CA LEU A 38 12.98 -5.69 5.33
C LEU A 38 14.00 -6.17 6.37
N THR A 39 14.24 -5.34 7.38
CA THR A 39 15.18 -5.66 8.46
C THR A 39 14.64 -6.70 9.45
N ALA A 40 13.31 -6.85 9.56
CA ALA A 40 12.69 -7.86 10.39
C ALA A 40 12.76 -9.23 9.67
N PRO A 41 13.23 -10.31 10.36
CA PRO A 41 13.34 -11.63 9.74
C PRO A 41 11.96 -12.18 9.37
N LEU A 42 11.92 -12.99 8.31
CA LEU A 42 10.71 -13.73 7.95
C LEU A 42 10.40 -14.79 9.02
N PRO A 43 9.12 -15.04 9.34
CA PRO A 43 8.73 -15.83 10.51
C PRO A 43 9.05 -17.34 10.41
N ASN A 44 9.14 -17.87 9.19
CA ASN A 44 9.36 -19.31 8.92
C ASN A 44 9.86 -19.50 7.47
N ASP A 45 9.86 -20.75 6.97
CA ASP A 45 10.28 -21.09 5.60
C ASP A 45 9.14 -21.07 4.58
N ASP A 46 7.93 -20.76 4.99
CA ASP A 46 6.78 -20.62 4.09
C ASP A 46 6.98 -19.49 3.06
N PRO A 47 6.33 -19.56 1.90
CA PRO A 47 6.22 -18.42 0.99
C PRO A 47 5.54 -17.23 1.66
N ILE A 48 6.23 -16.09 1.72
CA ILE A 48 5.68 -14.83 2.23
C ILE A 48 5.40 -13.92 1.04
N GLY A 49 4.13 -13.82 0.67
CA GLY A 49 3.72 -12.99 -0.46
C GLY A 49 3.56 -11.52 -0.10
N GLU A 50 3.20 -11.21 1.15
CA GLU A 50 2.96 -9.83 1.57
C GLU A 50 3.59 -9.54 2.93
N ALA A 51 4.08 -8.30 3.09
CA ALA A 51 4.40 -7.69 4.37
C ALA A 51 3.57 -6.42 4.51
N TRP A 52 2.61 -6.42 5.43
CA TRP A 52 1.80 -5.24 5.74
C TRP A 52 2.59 -4.37 6.72
N ILE A 53 2.98 -3.19 6.27
CA ILE A 53 3.86 -2.31 7.05
C ILE A 53 3.04 -1.31 7.87
N LEU A 54 1.95 -0.79 7.30
CA LEU A 54 1.04 0.10 8.00
C LEU A 54 -0.38 -0.36 7.72
N SER A 55 -1.02 -0.88 8.76
CA SER A 55 -2.36 -1.47 8.73
C SER A 55 -3.14 -1.12 9.99
N ASP A 56 -4.33 -0.59 9.83
CA ASP A 56 -5.31 -0.37 10.91
C ASP A 56 -6.55 -1.25 10.66
N ARG A 57 -6.32 -2.55 10.48
CA ARG A 57 -7.36 -3.55 10.23
C ARG A 57 -7.52 -4.48 11.40
N ASP A 58 -8.76 -4.94 11.64
CA ASP A 58 -9.08 -5.85 12.73
C ASP A 58 -8.24 -7.12 12.67
N GLY A 59 -7.59 -7.45 13.80
CA GLY A 59 -6.67 -8.57 13.89
C GLY A 59 -5.28 -8.34 13.26
N HIS A 60 -5.06 -7.24 12.52
CA HIS A 60 -3.82 -6.92 11.81
C HIS A 60 -3.37 -5.48 12.06
N TRP A 61 -3.46 -5.00 13.30
CA TRP A 61 -3.00 -3.66 13.66
C TRP A 61 -1.47 -3.59 13.71
N SER A 62 -0.90 -2.71 12.90
CA SER A 62 0.54 -2.45 12.94
C SER A 62 0.97 -1.89 14.29
N GLN A 63 2.05 -2.46 14.84
CA GLN A 63 2.64 -2.06 16.12
C GLN A 63 3.85 -1.17 15.88
N VAL A 64 3.93 -0.07 16.62
CA VAL A 64 5.10 0.83 16.61
C VAL A 64 6.36 0.05 17.01
N ALA A 65 7.41 0.17 16.22
CA ALA A 65 8.66 -0.56 16.40
C ALA A 65 9.75 0.27 17.13
N ASN A 66 9.61 1.60 17.19
CA ASN A 66 10.64 2.50 17.70
C ASN A 66 10.16 3.37 18.87
N GLY A 67 11.13 3.94 19.62
CA GLY A 67 10.92 4.97 20.63
C GLY A 67 10.03 4.55 21.81
N THR A 68 9.46 5.54 22.50
CA THR A 68 8.67 5.37 23.72
C THR A 68 7.28 4.75 23.49
N LEU A 69 6.80 4.76 22.25
CA LEU A 69 5.51 4.17 21.86
C LEU A 69 5.64 2.74 21.34
N LYS A 70 6.85 2.14 21.40
CA LYS A 70 7.07 0.77 20.95
C LYS A 70 6.05 -0.19 21.56
N GLY A 71 5.41 -1.01 20.69
CA GLY A 71 4.35 -1.96 21.05
C GLY A 71 2.93 -1.38 21.03
N ARG A 72 2.75 -0.05 20.95
CA ARG A 72 1.43 0.54 20.72
C ARG A 72 0.96 0.26 19.30
N THR A 73 -0.33 -0.04 19.13
CA THR A 73 -0.90 -0.22 17.79
C THR A 73 -1.30 1.11 17.17
N ILE A 74 -1.35 1.17 15.84
CA ILE A 74 -1.88 2.34 15.12
C ILE A 74 -3.32 2.65 15.54
N SER A 75 -4.16 1.63 15.77
CA SER A 75 -5.53 1.78 16.26
C SER A 75 -5.56 2.50 17.61
N GLN A 76 -4.71 2.11 18.57
CA GLN A 76 -4.60 2.80 19.85
C GLN A 76 -4.18 4.27 19.71
N LEU A 77 -3.32 4.58 18.73
CA LEU A 77 -2.92 5.96 18.45
C LEU A 77 -4.07 6.75 17.82
N MET A 78 -4.84 6.14 16.94
CA MET A 78 -6.05 6.72 16.35
C MET A 78 -7.11 7.04 17.42
N GLU A 79 -7.30 6.15 18.38
CA GLU A 79 -8.25 6.36 19.49
C GLU A 79 -7.79 7.45 20.47
N GLN A 80 -6.50 7.49 20.79
CA GLN A 80 -5.96 8.33 21.86
C GLN A 80 -5.51 9.72 21.42
N SER A 81 -5.11 9.88 20.16
CA SER A 81 -4.48 11.09 19.64
C SER A 81 -4.77 11.32 18.15
N PRO A 82 -6.04 11.22 17.70
CA PRO A 82 -6.36 11.33 16.27
C PRO A 82 -5.93 12.66 15.65
N GLU A 83 -6.09 13.80 16.38
CA GLU A 83 -5.70 15.11 15.87
C GLU A 83 -4.17 15.26 15.76
N GLN A 84 -3.40 14.68 16.68
CA GLN A 84 -1.94 14.68 16.57
C GLN A 84 -1.46 13.82 15.41
N LEU A 85 -2.16 12.70 15.16
CA LEU A 85 -1.80 11.76 14.11
C LEU A 85 -2.20 12.26 12.73
N LEU A 86 -3.47 12.66 12.55
CA LEU A 86 -4.09 13.00 11.26
C LEU A 86 -4.29 14.51 11.05
N GLY A 87 -4.12 15.35 12.09
CA GLY A 87 -4.37 16.78 11.99
C GLY A 87 -5.82 17.09 11.64
N LYS A 88 -6.03 17.95 10.65
CA LYS A 88 -7.37 18.35 10.16
C LYS A 88 -8.20 17.19 9.60
N LEU A 89 -7.57 16.06 9.28
CA LEU A 89 -8.25 14.87 8.74
C LEU A 89 -8.83 13.96 9.83
N ALA A 90 -8.55 14.22 11.11
CA ALA A 90 -8.99 13.37 12.22
C ALA A 90 -10.52 13.18 12.30
N GLN A 91 -11.30 14.16 11.84
CA GLN A 91 -12.76 14.07 11.83
C GLN A 91 -13.34 13.25 10.68
N ARG A 92 -12.51 12.93 9.65
CA ARG A 92 -12.95 12.16 8.48
C ARG A 92 -12.77 10.65 8.67
N PHE A 93 -11.83 10.25 9.51
CA PHE A 93 -11.39 8.86 9.59
C PHE A 93 -11.39 8.37 11.04
N CYS A 94 -12.14 7.32 11.30
CA CYS A 94 -12.12 6.60 12.58
C CYS A 94 -10.97 5.57 12.66
N ARG A 95 -10.38 5.19 11.51
CA ARG A 95 -9.21 4.33 11.36
C ARG A 95 -8.19 5.01 10.46
N PHE A 96 -6.93 4.59 10.54
CA PHE A 96 -5.93 5.05 9.56
C PHE A 96 -6.35 4.59 8.16
N PRO A 97 -6.52 5.52 7.19
CA PRO A 97 -7.31 5.23 5.98
C PRO A 97 -6.56 4.46 4.88
N LEU A 98 -5.28 4.18 5.06
CA LEU A 98 -4.49 3.45 4.08
C LEU A 98 -3.94 2.14 4.65
N LEU A 99 -3.80 1.15 3.79
CA LEU A 99 -3.05 -0.07 4.01
C LEU A 99 -1.82 -0.05 3.08
N LEU A 100 -0.62 -0.17 3.67
CA LEU A 100 0.65 -0.13 2.94
C LEU A 100 1.35 -1.46 3.06
N LYS A 101 1.80 -2.01 1.93
CA LYS A 101 2.39 -3.33 1.84
C LYS A 101 3.63 -3.35 0.95
N PHE A 102 4.48 -4.33 1.18
CA PHE A 102 5.37 -4.88 0.15
C PHE A 102 4.86 -6.25 -0.27
N LEU A 103 4.85 -6.50 -1.57
CA LEU A 103 4.47 -7.78 -2.16
C LEU A 103 5.69 -8.39 -2.85
N ASP A 104 5.92 -9.69 -2.60
CA ASP A 104 6.86 -10.53 -3.36
C ASP A 104 6.06 -11.55 -4.17
N ALA A 105 5.74 -11.20 -5.39
CA ALA A 105 4.98 -12.02 -6.32
C ALA A 105 5.94 -12.91 -7.14
N ARG A 106 6.40 -14.01 -6.52
CA ARG A 106 7.22 -15.02 -7.22
C ARG A 106 6.45 -15.65 -8.38
N GLU A 107 5.18 -15.99 -8.13
CA GLU A 107 4.24 -16.48 -9.12
C GLU A 107 3.16 -15.44 -9.40
N MET A 108 2.30 -15.69 -10.38
CA MET A 108 1.17 -14.82 -10.68
C MET A 108 0.17 -14.78 -9.52
N LEU A 109 -0.24 -13.61 -9.09
CA LEU A 109 -1.44 -13.43 -8.27
C LEU A 109 -2.67 -13.92 -9.05
N SER A 110 -3.77 -14.20 -8.33
CA SER A 110 -5.05 -14.43 -9.02
C SER A 110 -5.42 -13.24 -9.90
N VAL A 111 -6.11 -13.50 -11.00
CA VAL A 111 -6.89 -12.48 -11.69
C VAL A 111 -8.02 -12.09 -10.76
N GLN A 112 -8.13 -10.82 -10.43
CA GLN A 112 -9.02 -10.30 -9.40
C GLN A 112 -9.55 -8.91 -9.75
N ALA A 113 -10.62 -8.52 -9.08
CA ALA A 113 -11.13 -7.16 -9.10
C ALA A 113 -11.56 -6.75 -7.69
N HIS A 114 -11.56 -5.45 -7.45
CA HIS A 114 -11.93 -4.86 -6.16
C HIS A 114 -13.14 -3.96 -6.33
N PRO A 115 -14.09 -3.99 -5.39
CA PRO A 115 -15.24 -3.09 -5.44
C PRO A 115 -14.83 -1.64 -5.16
N ALA A 116 -15.56 -0.68 -5.71
CA ALA A 116 -15.52 0.72 -5.27
C ALA A 116 -16.41 0.93 -4.05
N ASP A 117 -16.24 2.03 -3.32
CA ASP A 117 -17.11 2.42 -2.19
C ASP A 117 -18.59 2.46 -2.57
N ALA A 118 -18.89 2.78 -3.82
CA ALA A 118 -20.26 2.80 -4.35
C ALA A 118 -20.91 1.42 -4.49
N HIS A 119 -20.12 0.33 -4.47
CA HIS A 119 -20.64 -1.04 -4.57
C HIS A 119 -21.08 -1.58 -3.19
N THR A 120 -21.97 -0.86 -2.51
CA THR A 120 -22.38 -1.16 -1.12
C THR A 120 -22.96 -2.56 -0.94
N ASP A 121 -23.60 -3.11 -1.97
CA ASP A 121 -24.18 -4.46 -1.94
C ASP A 121 -23.11 -5.57 -2.02
N LEU A 122 -21.91 -5.25 -2.48
CA LEU A 122 -20.79 -6.17 -2.59
C LEU A 122 -19.85 -6.08 -1.40
N LEU A 123 -19.85 -4.94 -0.70
CA LEU A 123 -18.95 -4.70 0.43
C LEU A 123 -19.44 -5.42 1.69
N PRO A 124 -18.60 -6.22 2.36
CA PRO A 124 -18.89 -6.68 3.70
C PRO A 124 -19.10 -5.51 4.66
N ALA A 125 -19.90 -5.71 5.70
CA ALA A 125 -20.18 -4.67 6.69
C ALA A 125 -18.89 -4.12 7.32
N GLY A 126 -18.71 -2.80 7.27
CA GLY A 126 -17.53 -2.10 7.79
C GLY A 126 -16.31 -2.07 6.87
N GLU A 127 -16.40 -2.65 5.67
CA GLU A 127 -15.37 -2.55 4.65
C GLU A 127 -15.58 -1.35 3.72
N THR A 128 -14.49 -0.89 3.11
CA THR A 128 -14.47 0.14 2.06
C THR A 128 -14.14 -0.51 0.72
N GLY A 129 -14.26 0.24 -0.34
CA GLY A 129 -13.71 -0.10 -1.64
C GLY A 129 -12.19 -0.30 -1.57
N LYS A 130 -11.60 -0.67 -2.71
CA LYS A 130 -10.15 -0.89 -2.78
C LYS A 130 -9.58 -0.36 -4.08
N THR A 131 -9.26 0.94 -4.06
CA THR A 131 -8.37 1.56 -5.04
C THR A 131 -6.94 1.38 -4.59
N GLU A 132 -6.04 0.96 -5.47
CA GLU A 132 -4.65 0.67 -5.14
C GLU A 132 -3.67 1.19 -6.19
N ALA A 133 -2.41 1.31 -5.80
CA ALA A 133 -1.33 1.63 -6.72
C ALA A 133 -0.05 0.89 -6.31
N TRP A 134 0.71 0.48 -7.31
CA TRP A 134 1.98 -0.22 -7.15
C TRP A 134 3.15 0.61 -7.63
N VAL A 135 4.27 0.54 -6.91
CA VAL A 135 5.58 1.01 -7.36
C VAL A 135 6.52 -0.17 -7.39
N VAL A 136 7.01 -0.51 -8.58
CA VAL A 136 7.88 -1.68 -8.78
C VAL A 136 9.25 -1.44 -8.14
N GLN A 137 9.65 -2.36 -7.24
CA GLN A 137 10.95 -2.34 -6.58
C GLN A 137 11.96 -3.19 -7.33
N GLU A 138 11.54 -4.39 -7.73
CA GLU A 138 12.34 -5.36 -8.45
C GLU A 138 11.48 -6.05 -9.49
N ALA A 139 12.06 -6.36 -10.64
CA ALA A 139 11.39 -7.05 -11.73
C ALA A 139 12.34 -8.08 -12.36
N GLY A 140 11.89 -9.32 -12.47
CA GLY A 140 12.56 -10.35 -13.24
C GLY A 140 12.20 -10.26 -14.73
N THR A 141 12.82 -11.07 -15.57
CA THR A 141 12.55 -11.09 -17.02
C THR A 141 11.12 -11.49 -17.38
N GLU A 142 10.48 -12.27 -16.51
CA GLU A 142 9.10 -12.73 -16.66
C GLU A 142 8.07 -11.84 -15.95
N SER A 143 8.54 -10.74 -15.33
CA SER A 143 7.66 -9.83 -14.59
C SER A 143 6.65 -9.15 -15.50
N ARG A 144 5.38 -9.27 -15.16
CA ARG A 144 4.29 -8.67 -15.91
C ARG A 144 3.12 -8.31 -15.03
N VAL A 145 2.34 -7.36 -15.49
CA VAL A 145 1.03 -7.01 -14.95
C VAL A 145 -0.02 -7.22 -16.04
N TYR A 146 -1.11 -7.84 -15.65
CA TYR A 146 -2.36 -7.77 -16.38
C TYR A 146 -3.21 -6.70 -15.72
N ALA A 147 -3.64 -5.68 -16.45
CA ALA A 147 -4.46 -4.61 -15.89
C ALA A 147 -5.39 -4.01 -16.95
N GLY A 148 -6.69 -4.05 -16.63
CA GLY A 148 -7.76 -3.66 -17.53
C GLY A 148 -7.98 -4.63 -18.67
N LEU A 149 -8.97 -4.33 -19.49
CA LEU A 149 -9.43 -5.18 -20.58
C LEU A 149 -8.74 -4.82 -21.91
N LYS A 150 -8.55 -5.82 -22.76
CA LYS A 150 -8.20 -5.58 -24.17
C LYS A 150 -9.37 -4.91 -24.88
N PRO A 151 -9.12 -4.11 -25.93
CA PRO A 151 -10.18 -3.50 -26.73
C PRO A 151 -11.19 -4.54 -27.23
N GLY A 152 -12.48 -4.28 -26.97
CA GLY A 152 -13.59 -5.14 -27.41
C GLY A 152 -13.88 -6.36 -26.51
N ALA A 153 -13.10 -6.59 -25.45
CA ALA A 153 -13.41 -7.65 -24.48
C ALA A 153 -14.70 -7.33 -23.71
N THR A 154 -15.60 -8.30 -23.61
CA THR A 154 -16.90 -8.17 -22.97
C THR A 154 -17.04 -9.06 -21.74
N ALA A 155 -18.08 -8.83 -20.94
CA ALA A 155 -18.41 -9.69 -19.80
C ALA A 155 -18.65 -11.15 -20.24
N ASP A 156 -19.30 -11.36 -21.39
CA ASP A 156 -19.55 -12.69 -21.92
C ASP A 156 -18.28 -13.39 -22.41
N ASP A 157 -17.30 -12.63 -22.91
CA ASP A 157 -15.99 -13.18 -23.27
C ASP A 157 -15.26 -13.68 -22.03
N LEU A 158 -15.24 -12.90 -20.94
CA LEU A 158 -14.62 -13.34 -19.68
C LEU A 158 -15.34 -14.56 -19.09
N ARG A 159 -16.68 -14.60 -19.10
CA ARG A 159 -17.42 -15.79 -18.64
C ARG A 159 -17.09 -17.03 -19.44
N ARG A 160 -17.00 -16.93 -20.76
CA ARG A 160 -16.59 -18.05 -21.62
C ARG A 160 -15.13 -18.46 -21.33
N ALA A 161 -14.23 -17.50 -21.17
CA ALA A 161 -12.82 -17.75 -20.90
C ALA A 161 -12.57 -18.45 -19.55
N LEU A 162 -13.44 -18.27 -18.56
CA LEU A 162 -13.37 -18.99 -17.30
C LEU A 162 -13.53 -20.51 -17.46
N THR A 163 -14.29 -20.95 -18.46
CA THR A 163 -14.54 -22.39 -18.67
C THR A 163 -13.34 -23.15 -19.26
N ASN A 164 -12.40 -22.44 -19.87
CA ASN A 164 -11.21 -23.00 -20.53
C ASN A 164 -9.89 -22.42 -20.04
N GLY A 165 -9.92 -21.61 -18.97
CA GLY A 165 -8.71 -21.01 -18.38
C GLY A 165 -8.07 -19.88 -19.18
N ALA A 166 -8.74 -19.35 -20.22
CA ALA A 166 -8.20 -18.34 -21.14
C ALA A 166 -8.46 -16.88 -20.70
N VAL A 167 -8.75 -16.64 -19.42
CA VAL A 167 -9.09 -15.30 -18.88
C VAL A 167 -8.04 -14.25 -19.23
N ALA A 168 -6.75 -14.61 -19.12
CA ALA A 168 -5.64 -13.70 -19.41
C ALA A 168 -5.61 -13.22 -20.88
N ASP A 169 -6.21 -13.98 -21.81
CA ASP A 169 -6.23 -13.59 -23.23
C ASP A 169 -7.10 -12.37 -23.51
N HIS A 170 -8.00 -12.04 -22.58
CA HIS A 170 -8.87 -10.85 -22.65
C HIS A 170 -8.34 -9.65 -21.87
N LEU A 171 -7.21 -9.80 -21.15
CA LEU A 171 -6.62 -8.74 -20.36
C LEU A 171 -5.45 -8.06 -21.07
N ALA A 172 -5.31 -6.76 -20.88
CA ALA A 172 -4.11 -6.04 -21.30
C ALA A 172 -2.92 -6.48 -20.44
N CYS A 173 -1.76 -6.68 -21.07
CA CYS A 173 -0.55 -7.17 -20.41
C CYS A 173 0.62 -6.24 -20.68
N PHE A 174 1.38 -5.91 -19.63
CA PHE A 174 2.55 -5.04 -19.69
C PHE A 174 3.73 -5.69 -18.99
N ILE A 175 4.93 -5.48 -19.54
CA ILE A 175 6.20 -5.85 -18.90
C ILE A 175 6.57 -4.73 -17.93
N LEU A 176 6.93 -5.10 -16.69
CA LEU A 176 7.28 -4.16 -15.64
C LEU A 176 8.78 -3.93 -15.55
N LYS A 177 9.16 -2.72 -15.15
CA LYS A 177 10.55 -2.33 -14.85
C LYS A 177 10.64 -1.72 -13.45
N PRO A 178 11.77 -1.87 -12.74
CA PRO A 178 11.99 -1.18 -11.48
C PRO A 178 11.76 0.33 -11.62
N GLY A 179 10.93 0.87 -10.73
CA GLY A 179 10.51 2.28 -10.73
C GLY A 179 9.22 2.56 -11.48
N ASP A 180 8.66 1.62 -12.24
CA ASP A 180 7.32 1.79 -12.82
C ASP A 180 6.27 1.96 -11.72
N GLY A 181 5.30 2.84 -11.99
CA GLY A 181 4.09 3.00 -11.19
C GLY A 181 2.87 2.49 -11.95
N VAL A 182 2.01 1.71 -11.31
CA VAL A 182 0.74 1.24 -11.89
C VAL A 182 -0.39 1.67 -10.98
N PHE A 183 -1.40 2.36 -11.53
CA PHE A 183 -2.58 2.79 -10.79
C PHE A 183 -3.78 1.91 -11.16
N LEU A 184 -4.42 1.34 -10.16
CA LEU A 184 -5.56 0.43 -10.28
C LEU A 184 -6.75 1.04 -9.54
N ALA A 185 -7.59 1.76 -10.26
CA ALA A 185 -8.87 2.18 -9.72
C ALA A 185 -9.71 0.94 -9.37
N ALA A 186 -10.55 1.06 -8.33
CA ALA A 186 -11.56 0.04 -8.06
C ALA A 186 -12.34 -0.30 -9.33
N GLY A 187 -12.67 -1.58 -9.53
CA GLY A 187 -13.26 -2.08 -10.78
C GLY A 187 -12.26 -2.49 -11.86
N THR A 188 -10.97 -2.15 -11.73
CA THR A 188 -9.94 -2.64 -12.67
C THR A 188 -9.69 -4.13 -12.44
N VAL A 189 -9.97 -4.97 -13.45
CA VAL A 189 -9.54 -6.37 -13.42
C VAL A 189 -8.04 -6.46 -13.63
N HIS A 190 -7.33 -7.19 -12.74
CA HIS A 190 -5.88 -7.21 -12.78
C HIS A 190 -5.26 -8.49 -12.19
N ALA A 191 -3.99 -8.70 -12.50
CA ALA A 191 -3.09 -9.66 -11.88
C ALA A 191 -1.64 -9.17 -11.98
N LEU A 192 -0.78 -9.63 -11.09
CA LEU A 192 0.63 -9.27 -11.01
C LEU A 192 1.47 -10.51 -10.76
N GLY A 193 2.67 -10.61 -11.31
CA GLY A 193 3.57 -11.71 -10.96
C GLY A 193 4.75 -11.89 -11.89
N GLY A 194 5.33 -13.11 -11.87
CA GLY A 194 6.52 -13.41 -12.65
C GLY A 194 7.80 -12.87 -12.02
N ALA A 195 8.00 -13.13 -10.73
CA ALA A 195 9.16 -12.71 -9.95
C ALA A 195 9.29 -11.18 -9.86
N VAL A 196 8.27 -10.50 -9.38
CA VAL A 196 8.26 -9.04 -9.14
C VAL A 196 8.11 -8.74 -7.65
N VAL A 197 8.78 -7.67 -7.18
CA VAL A 197 8.56 -7.07 -5.86
C VAL A 197 8.00 -5.68 -6.06
N VAL A 198 6.88 -5.37 -5.42
CA VAL A 198 6.26 -4.05 -5.47
C VAL A 198 6.01 -3.49 -4.06
N PHE A 199 6.02 -2.18 -3.95
CA PHE A 199 5.38 -1.44 -2.87
C PHE A 199 3.95 -1.13 -3.30
N GLU A 200 2.98 -1.42 -2.44
CA GLU A 200 1.56 -1.17 -2.65
C GLU A 200 1.03 -0.15 -1.65
N VAL A 201 0.32 0.84 -2.15
CA VAL A 201 -0.53 1.74 -1.37
C VAL A 201 -1.98 1.53 -1.80
N GLN A 202 -2.87 1.37 -0.84
CA GLN A 202 -4.30 1.15 -1.08
C GLN A 202 -5.16 1.75 0.01
N GLU A 203 -6.47 1.86 -0.25
CA GLU A 203 -7.47 2.06 0.78
C GLU A 203 -7.32 1.00 1.89
N ASN A 204 -7.78 1.31 3.11
CA ASN A 204 -7.70 0.37 4.23
C ASN A 204 -8.74 -0.77 4.10
N SER A 205 -8.64 -1.52 3.03
CA SER A 205 -9.52 -2.63 2.65
C SER A 205 -8.70 -3.87 2.27
N ASP A 206 -9.22 -5.07 2.56
CA ASP A 206 -8.65 -6.34 2.08
C ASP A 206 -9.66 -7.13 1.24
N VAL A 207 -10.71 -6.44 0.76
CA VAL A 207 -11.75 -7.05 -0.07
C VAL A 207 -11.19 -7.36 -1.44
N THR A 208 -11.18 -8.65 -1.79
CA THR A 208 -10.67 -9.15 -3.07
C THR A 208 -11.64 -10.16 -3.64
N PHE A 209 -12.17 -9.89 -4.82
CA PHE A 209 -12.98 -10.84 -5.56
C PHE A 209 -12.11 -11.51 -6.61
N ARG A 210 -11.83 -12.79 -6.37
CA ARG A 210 -10.98 -13.62 -7.22
C ARG A 210 -11.78 -14.18 -8.37
N LEU A 211 -11.41 -13.78 -9.60
CA LEU A 211 -12.04 -14.22 -10.83
C LEU A 211 -11.44 -15.53 -11.33
N PHE A 212 -10.09 -15.64 -11.31
CA PHE A 212 -9.37 -16.81 -11.81
C PHE A 212 -8.04 -16.97 -11.05
N ASP A 213 -7.63 -18.19 -10.72
CA ASP A 213 -6.41 -18.45 -9.94
C ASP A 213 -5.44 -19.43 -10.60
N TRP A 214 -5.39 -19.44 -11.94
CA TRP A 214 -4.42 -20.24 -12.72
C TRP A 214 -4.48 -21.74 -12.41
N ASP A 215 -5.64 -22.26 -12.02
CA ASP A 215 -5.84 -23.63 -11.54
C ASP A 215 -4.89 -24.06 -10.40
N ARG A 216 -4.33 -23.10 -9.69
CA ARG A 216 -3.37 -23.32 -8.62
C ARG A 216 -3.96 -24.15 -7.49
N VAL A 217 -3.16 -25.12 -7.05
CA VAL A 217 -3.37 -25.85 -5.80
C VAL A 217 -2.35 -25.31 -4.79
N ASP A 218 -2.83 -24.84 -3.66
CA ASP A 218 -1.97 -24.37 -2.57
C ASP A 218 -1.19 -25.56 -2.00
N ALA A 219 0.15 -25.51 -2.07
CA ALA A 219 1.01 -26.59 -1.63
C ALA A 219 0.91 -26.89 -0.10
N LYS A 220 0.49 -25.89 0.69
CA LYS A 220 0.34 -26.03 2.14
C LYS A 220 -0.96 -26.71 2.55
N THR A 221 -2.03 -26.42 1.83
CA THR A 221 -3.38 -26.93 2.16
C THR A 221 -3.83 -28.09 1.27
N GLY A 222 -3.20 -28.27 0.11
CA GLY A 222 -3.63 -29.23 -0.91
C GLY A 222 -4.94 -28.82 -1.61
N GLN A 223 -5.40 -27.58 -1.43
CA GLN A 223 -6.70 -27.13 -1.93
C GLN A 223 -6.55 -25.94 -2.90
N ARG A 224 -7.51 -25.77 -3.79
CA ARG A 224 -7.68 -24.58 -4.59
C ARG A 224 -8.32 -23.47 -3.75
N ARG A 225 -7.91 -22.22 -3.96
CA ARG A 225 -8.57 -21.08 -3.33
C ARG A 225 -9.97 -20.88 -3.91
N ALA A 226 -10.89 -20.45 -3.06
CA ALA A 226 -12.24 -20.10 -3.50
C ALA A 226 -12.21 -18.94 -4.52
N LEU A 227 -13.03 -19.02 -5.54
CA LEU A 227 -13.29 -17.95 -6.50
C LEU A 227 -14.59 -17.23 -6.11
N GLN A 228 -14.64 -15.92 -6.37
CA GLN A 228 -15.80 -15.06 -6.18
C GLN A 228 -16.21 -14.47 -7.55
N VAL A 229 -16.53 -15.37 -8.50
CA VAL A 229 -16.74 -15.01 -9.91
C VAL A 229 -17.85 -13.97 -10.07
N ASP A 230 -19.00 -14.20 -9.44
CA ASP A 230 -20.15 -13.30 -9.60
C ASP A 230 -19.88 -11.92 -9.03
N GLN A 231 -19.24 -11.85 -7.84
CA GLN A 231 -18.85 -10.57 -7.22
C GLN A 231 -17.77 -9.87 -8.06
N ALA A 232 -16.76 -10.61 -8.56
CA ALA A 232 -15.74 -10.04 -9.44
C ALA A 232 -16.36 -9.46 -10.71
N MET A 233 -17.23 -10.22 -11.37
CA MET A 233 -17.95 -9.78 -12.58
C MET A 233 -18.86 -8.57 -12.33
N ALA A 234 -19.44 -8.48 -11.13
CA ALA A 234 -20.31 -7.36 -10.76
C ALA A 234 -19.54 -6.07 -10.49
N CYS A 235 -18.28 -6.13 -10.02
CA CYS A 235 -17.50 -4.95 -9.75
C CYS A 235 -16.53 -4.55 -10.88
N ILE A 236 -16.29 -5.40 -11.89
CA ILE A 236 -15.43 -5.03 -13.03
C ILE A 236 -16.05 -3.90 -13.84
N ASP A 237 -15.28 -2.85 -14.06
CA ASP A 237 -15.63 -1.78 -15.01
C ASP A 237 -15.28 -2.21 -16.43
N PHE A 238 -16.26 -2.68 -17.17
CA PHE A 238 -16.11 -3.09 -18.57
C PHE A 238 -15.94 -1.94 -19.56
N THR A 239 -16.05 -0.70 -19.10
CA THR A 239 -15.75 0.50 -19.91
C THR A 239 -14.30 0.92 -19.82
N GLN A 240 -13.59 0.45 -18.80
CA GLN A 240 -12.18 0.73 -18.60
C GLN A 240 -11.33 -0.13 -19.53
N GLY A 241 -10.55 0.52 -20.38
CA GLY A 241 -9.58 -0.15 -21.24
C GLY A 241 -8.29 -0.59 -20.51
N ALA A 242 -7.23 -0.76 -21.28
CA ALA A 242 -5.92 -1.14 -20.79
C ALA A 242 -5.34 -0.10 -19.81
N VAL A 243 -4.78 -0.58 -18.69
CA VAL A 243 -4.12 0.23 -17.66
C VAL A 243 -2.64 -0.16 -17.61
N GLY A 244 -1.77 0.72 -18.10
CA GLY A 244 -0.31 0.52 -18.12
C GLY A 244 0.43 1.34 -17.08
N PRO A 245 1.78 1.28 -17.10
CA PRO A 245 2.62 2.12 -16.27
C PRO A 245 2.33 3.62 -16.48
N VAL A 246 2.23 4.37 -15.38
CA VAL A 246 1.96 5.81 -15.43
C VAL A 246 3.19 6.59 -15.88
N ALA A 247 2.97 7.70 -16.59
CA ALA A 247 4.00 8.70 -16.85
C ALA A 247 4.10 9.65 -15.64
N PRO A 248 5.26 9.72 -14.94
CA PRO A 248 5.41 10.61 -13.80
C PRO A 248 5.32 12.08 -14.21
N LEU A 249 4.63 12.90 -13.41
CA LEU A 249 4.58 14.36 -13.59
C LEU A 249 5.64 15.05 -12.74
N VAL A 250 6.66 15.63 -13.35
CA VAL A 250 7.70 16.41 -12.64
C VAL A 250 7.07 17.70 -12.11
N GLU A 251 7.08 17.90 -10.79
CA GLU A 251 6.55 19.09 -10.11
C GLU A 251 7.66 20.04 -9.64
N ALA A 252 8.86 19.51 -9.32
CA ALA A 252 10.02 20.29 -8.92
C ALA A 252 11.32 19.56 -9.24
N THR A 253 12.41 20.33 -9.45
CA THR A 253 13.77 19.81 -9.66
C THR A 253 14.74 20.22 -8.55
N THR A 254 14.37 21.20 -7.75
CA THR A 254 15.14 21.74 -6.61
C THR A 254 14.22 22.02 -5.42
N PRO A 255 14.66 21.85 -4.17
CA PRO A 255 15.96 21.31 -3.71
C PRO A 255 16.09 19.80 -3.90
N VAL A 256 15.04 19.13 -4.35
CA VAL A 256 14.97 17.68 -4.62
C VAL A 256 14.19 17.47 -5.91
N TRP A 257 14.58 16.48 -6.71
CA TRP A 257 13.75 16.06 -7.84
C TRP A 257 12.48 15.42 -7.31
N ARG A 258 11.31 16.08 -7.54
CA ARG A 258 9.99 15.65 -7.10
C ARG A 258 9.12 15.38 -8.30
N GLU A 259 8.61 14.18 -8.40
CA GLU A 259 7.65 13.78 -9.43
C GLU A 259 6.44 13.11 -8.81
N ARG A 260 5.25 13.50 -9.25
CA ARG A 260 4.00 12.86 -8.85
C ARG A 260 3.76 11.63 -9.70
N LEU A 261 3.58 10.48 -9.02
CA LEU A 261 3.20 9.22 -9.66
C LEU A 261 1.68 9.05 -9.67
N PHE A 262 1.02 9.32 -8.52
CA PHE A 262 -0.41 9.08 -8.38
C PHE A 262 -1.12 10.26 -7.73
N LEU A 263 -2.36 10.48 -8.16
CA LEU A 263 -3.30 11.42 -7.56
C LEU A 263 -4.71 10.85 -7.72
N CYS A 264 -5.36 10.51 -6.61
CA CYS A 264 -6.75 10.10 -6.57
C CYS A 264 -7.44 10.68 -5.33
N GLU A 265 -8.70 10.32 -5.11
CA GLU A 265 -9.47 10.75 -3.95
C GLU A 265 -9.03 10.13 -2.62
N HIS A 266 -8.26 9.00 -2.65
CA HIS A 266 -7.83 8.27 -1.46
C HIS A 266 -6.40 8.59 -1.05
N PHE A 267 -5.50 8.91 -2.01
CA PHE A 267 -4.10 9.25 -1.73
C PHE A 267 -3.44 10.03 -2.85
N ARG A 268 -2.33 10.70 -2.49
CA ARG A 268 -1.33 11.24 -3.43
C ARG A 268 -0.01 10.59 -3.16
N LEU A 269 0.76 10.29 -4.20
CA LEU A 269 2.08 9.70 -4.06
C LEU A 269 3.08 10.40 -4.97
N TRP A 270 4.17 10.84 -4.37
CA TRP A 270 5.33 11.41 -5.06
C TRP A 270 6.54 10.52 -4.91
N ARG A 271 7.43 10.57 -5.90
CA ARG A 271 8.79 10.08 -5.79
C ARG A 271 9.75 11.26 -5.67
N LEU A 272 10.60 11.23 -4.66
CA LEU A 272 11.63 12.21 -4.36
C LEU A 272 12.99 11.58 -4.61
N ARG A 273 13.87 12.26 -5.37
CA ARG A 273 15.24 11.79 -5.64
C ARG A 273 16.23 12.92 -5.35
N GLY A 274 17.21 12.67 -4.48
CA GLY A 274 18.20 13.68 -4.09
C GLY A 274 19.44 13.10 -3.42
N GLU A 275 20.48 13.93 -3.38
CA GLU A 275 21.78 13.63 -2.76
C GLU A 275 22.15 14.66 -1.70
N SER A 276 21.48 15.81 -1.68
CA SER A 276 21.63 16.89 -0.72
C SER A 276 20.43 16.96 0.20
N PRO A 277 20.51 17.63 1.36
CA PRO A 277 19.38 17.78 2.28
C PRO A 277 18.16 18.45 1.63
N PHE A 278 16.96 17.93 1.91
CA PHE A 278 15.69 18.44 1.40
C PHE A 278 14.57 18.28 2.43
N PRO A 279 13.49 19.06 2.32
CA PRO A 279 12.34 18.92 3.21
C PRO A 279 11.47 17.70 2.82
N VAL A 280 10.89 17.07 3.85
CA VAL A 280 9.85 16.02 3.76
C VAL A 280 8.76 16.30 4.77
N GLY A 281 7.59 15.69 4.62
CA GLY A 281 6.46 15.94 5.52
C GLY A 281 5.67 17.20 5.15
N ALA A 282 4.64 17.51 5.93
CA ALA A 282 3.81 18.70 5.73
C ALA A 282 3.20 19.17 7.04
N VAL A 283 3.00 20.48 7.16
CA VAL A 283 2.38 21.08 8.35
C VAL A 283 0.91 20.67 8.45
N GLY A 284 0.50 20.14 9.60
CA GLY A 284 -0.89 19.86 9.94
C GLY A 284 -1.54 18.68 9.22
N THR A 285 -0.79 17.90 8.45
CA THR A 285 -1.27 16.67 7.80
C THR A 285 -0.19 15.59 7.83
N PRO A 286 -0.56 14.32 8.00
CA PRO A 286 0.41 13.24 8.05
C PRO A 286 1.05 13.00 6.68
N ARG A 287 2.25 12.42 6.70
CA ARG A 287 2.92 11.86 5.52
C ARG A 287 3.49 10.49 5.84
N VAL A 288 3.51 9.62 4.85
CA VAL A 288 4.28 8.38 4.93
C VAL A 288 5.45 8.47 3.97
N LEU A 289 6.64 8.17 4.47
CA LEU A 289 7.85 8.05 3.67
C LEU A 289 8.21 6.58 3.49
N VAL A 290 8.54 6.19 2.26
CA VAL A 290 9.03 4.84 1.94
C VAL A 290 10.36 4.99 1.23
N CYS A 291 11.42 4.42 1.78
CA CYS A 291 12.72 4.43 1.14
C CYS A 291 12.83 3.26 0.15
N ILE A 292 12.88 3.58 -1.15
CA ILE A 292 12.98 2.58 -2.20
C ILE A 292 14.41 2.37 -2.71
N LYS A 293 15.31 3.33 -2.46
CA LYS A 293 16.73 3.22 -2.80
C LYS A 293 17.56 4.15 -1.94
N GLY A 294 18.76 3.70 -1.57
CA GLY A 294 19.71 4.51 -0.80
C GLY A 294 19.41 4.53 0.68
N SER A 295 19.88 5.58 1.37
CA SER A 295 19.70 5.78 2.81
C SER A 295 19.87 7.22 3.21
N GLY A 296 19.42 7.55 4.42
CA GLY A 296 19.55 8.88 5.03
C GLY A 296 18.90 8.92 6.41
N ALA A 297 18.49 10.09 6.85
CA ALA A 297 17.78 10.26 8.11
C ALA A 297 16.78 11.41 8.04
N VAL A 298 15.61 11.23 8.66
CA VAL A 298 14.68 12.32 9.01
C VAL A 298 15.19 12.97 10.29
N GLU A 299 15.27 14.30 10.32
CA GLU A 299 15.66 15.10 11.48
C GLU A 299 14.41 15.74 12.10
N HIS A 300 14.09 15.40 13.35
CA HIS A 300 12.94 15.95 14.08
C HIS A 300 13.23 16.02 15.58
N GLY A 301 12.90 17.16 16.22
CA GLY A 301 13.01 17.35 17.67
C GLY A 301 14.42 17.10 18.22
N GLY A 302 15.46 17.42 17.47
CA GLY A 302 16.87 17.16 17.83
C GLY A 302 17.31 15.71 17.68
N ALA A 303 16.43 14.81 17.27
CA ALA A 303 16.73 13.39 17.02
C ALA A 303 16.87 13.10 15.52
N ARG A 304 17.57 12.01 15.20
CA ARG A 304 17.72 11.48 13.85
C ARG A 304 17.06 10.11 13.75
N TYR A 305 16.20 9.95 12.77
CA TYR A 305 15.50 8.71 12.44
C TYR A 305 16.11 8.16 11.14
N ALA A 306 17.05 7.23 11.29
CA ALA A 306 17.73 6.64 10.14
C ALA A 306 16.72 5.95 9.22
N VAL A 307 16.90 6.04 7.91
CA VAL A 307 16.02 5.48 6.89
C VAL A 307 16.88 4.81 5.81
N GLY A 308 16.64 3.54 5.54
CA GLY A 308 17.29 2.75 4.49
C GLY A 308 16.29 2.09 3.56
N LYS A 309 16.76 1.45 2.49
CA LYS A 309 15.89 0.72 1.54
C LYS A 309 14.96 -0.25 2.29
N GLY A 310 13.65 -0.20 1.98
CA GLY A 310 12.61 -1.01 2.62
C GLY A 310 11.97 -0.36 3.86
N ASP A 311 12.58 0.68 4.41
CA ASP A 311 12.01 1.38 5.57
C ASP A 311 10.78 2.19 5.22
N VAL A 312 9.76 2.11 6.08
CA VAL A 312 8.55 2.93 6.04
C VAL A 312 8.45 3.74 7.33
N LEU A 313 8.21 5.03 7.21
CA LEU A 313 8.14 5.96 8.33
C LEU A 313 6.87 6.82 8.22
N LEU A 314 5.97 6.71 9.19
CA LEU A 314 4.85 7.63 9.31
C LEU A 314 5.32 8.89 10.03
N LEU A 315 5.10 10.04 9.42
CA LEU A 315 5.23 11.37 10.02
C LEU A 315 3.83 11.83 10.45
N PRO A 316 3.48 11.76 11.73
CA PRO A 316 2.21 12.30 12.25
C PRO A 316 2.03 13.78 11.89
N ALA A 317 0.80 14.25 11.82
CA ALA A 317 0.50 15.65 11.48
C ALA A 317 1.17 16.65 12.42
N VAL A 318 1.30 16.31 13.72
CA VAL A 318 1.97 17.16 14.73
C VAL A 318 3.48 17.25 14.50
N VAL A 319 4.10 16.26 13.85
CA VAL A 319 5.51 16.26 13.50
C VAL A 319 5.81 17.33 12.44
N GLY A 320 4.88 17.52 11.51
CA GLY A 320 4.97 18.58 10.51
C GLY A 320 6.05 18.31 9.45
N ALA A 321 6.61 19.41 8.91
CA ALA A 321 7.70 19.34 7.95
C ALA A 321 9.04 19.09 8.69
N CYS A 322 9.83 18.17 8.14
CA CYS A 322 11.14 17.75 8.66
C CYS A 322 12.23 17.91 7.61
N GLY A 323 13.48 18.01 8.06
CA GLY A 323 14.63 17.85 7.19
C GLY A 323 14.88 16.36 6.91
N PHE A 324 15.11 16.00 5.66
CA PHE A 324 15.71 14.73 5.30
C PHE A 324 17.16 14.95 4.87
N ARG A 325 18.09 14.20 5.46
CA ARG A 325 19.51 14.25 5.14
C ARG A 325 19.95 12.93 4.52
N PRO A 326 20.17 12.87 3.20
CA PRO A 326 20.73 11.71 2.53
C PRO A 326 22.13 11.36 3.06
N SER A 327 22.41 10.07 3.22
CA SER A 327 23.78 9.55 3.45
C SER A 327 24.46 9.22 2.13
N ILE A 328 23.67 8.81 1.15
CA ILE A 328 24.01 8.55 -0.25
C ILE A 328 22.81 8.98 -1.09
N ALA A 329 22.95 8.97 -2.42
CA ALA A 329 21.82 9.19 -3.33
C ALA A 329 20.60 8.35 -2.91
N VAL A 330 19.47 9.03 -2.70
CA VAL A 330 18.26 8.41 -2.15
C VAL A 330 17.10 8.57 -3.13
N SER A 331 16.21 7.58 -3.14
CA SER A 331 14.87 7.69 -3.70
C SER A 331 13.84 7.31 -2.64
N LEU A 332 12.96 8.26 -2.33
CA LEU A 332 11.85 8.09 -1.39
C LEU A 332 10.52 8.15 -2.13
N LEU A 333 9.53 7.41 -1.66
CA LEU A 333 8.12 7.72 -1.92
C LEU A 333 7.61 8.56 -0.75
N GLU A 334 6.86 9.61 -1.04
CA GLU A 334 6.13 10.40 -0.06
C GLU A 334 4.64 10.29 -0.37
N ILE A 335 3.86 9.84 0.63
CA ILE A 335 2.44 9.57 0.48
C ILE A 335 1.67 10.55 1.37
N ALA A 336 0.64 11.18 0.79
CA ALA A 336 -0.30 12.04 1.50
C ALA A 336 -1.70 11.44 1.46
N LEU A 337 -2.44 11.65 2.55
CA LEU A 337 -3.89 11.52 2.55
C LEU A 337 -4.51 12.71 1.80
N PRO A 338 -5.67 12.53 1.14
CA PRO A 338 -6.37 13.62 0.48
C PRO A 338 -6.93 14.61 1.50
N GLU A 339 -6.86 15.88 1.14
CA GLU A 339 -7.40 17.00 1.95
C GLU A 339 -8.90 17.21 1.70
#